data_8312a8627d2c2eb2d572eef5af1b8ce9
#
_entry.id   8312a8627d2c2eb2d572eef5af1b8ce9
#
_cell.length_a   1.000
_cell.length_b   1.000
_cell.length_c   1.000
_cell.angle_alpha   90.00
_cell.angle_beta   90.00
_cell.angle_gamma   90.00
#
_symmetry.space_group_name_H-M   'P 1'
#
loop_
_entity.id
_entity.type
_entity.pdbx_description
1 polymer ?
#
loop_
_entity_poly.entity_id
_entity_poly.type
_entity_poly.pdbx_seq_one_letter_code
_entity_poly.pdbx_strand_id
1 'polypeptide(L)'
;MHSMNCRSRRLPIAAVVVCLAVGCATAPYTKRSQFIVVPESYETSLGVDAYRQVLGKEKITHDPKFVDPVREVGQRIAKAADKPDYRWEFNVIDDPKTANAFALPGGKIAVYTGLFPIAHDSAGLAAVLGHEVGHALAHHAGERMSQNLAVQVLGTGLSVGLGGQSSETQSAIMQAFGLGAQVGVLLPFSRTQEAEADHIGLILMAKAGYDPHAALDLWKRFAKMEKKSPPEYLSTHPNYDTREQNISGWLPEAMGYYRADPAISVQALPEIGAPGSRAASAEPR
;
A
#
# COMPACT_ATOMS: atom_id res chain seq x y z
N MET A 1 3.84 45.43 -48.81
CA MET A 1 4.43 45.41 -47.45
C MET A 1 3.31 45.17 -46.44
N HIS A 2 3.09 43.92 -46.01
CA HIS A 2 2.10 43.56 -44.99
C HIS A 2 2.86 43.16 -43.72
N SER A 3 2.73 43.97 -42.69
CA SER A 3 3.33 43.70 -41.39
C SER A 3 2.44 42.70 -40.64
N MET A 4 2.93 41.49 -40.42
CA MET A 4 2.30 40.50 -39.53
C MET A 4 2.57 40.88 -38.07
N ASN A 5 1.52 41.34 -37.39
CA ASN A 5 1.54 41.57 -35.94
C ASN A 5 1.48 40.24 -35.21
N CYS A 6 2.61 39.75 -34.70
CA CYS A 6 2.69 38.61 -33.79
C CYS A 6 2.25 39.05 -32.39
N ARG A 7 0.97 38.85 -32.06
CA ARG A 7 0.46 39.02 -30.69
C ARG A 7 0.87 37.78 -29.87
N SER A 8 1.93 37.89 -29.09
CA SER A 8 2.27 36.93 -28.05
C SER A 8 1.12 36.83 -27.04
N ARG A 9 0.34 35.76 -27.10
CA ARG A 9 -0.65 35.43 -26.07
C ARG A 9 0.10 35.06 -24.80
N ARG A 10 0.31 36.02 -23.90
CA ARG A 10 0.73 35.75 -22.50
C ARG A 10 -0.46 35.09 -21.84
N LEU A 11 -0.38 33.77 -21.59
CA LEU A 11 -1.33 33.12 -20.68
C LEU A 11 -1.22 33.83 -19.32
N PRO A 12 -2.33 34.22 -18.70
CA PRO A 12 -2.28 34.93 -17.44
C PRO A 12 -1.80 33.98 -16.33
N ILE A 13 -0.82 34.44 -15.56
CA ILE A 13 -0.28 33.75 -14.34
C ILE A 13 -1.42 33.33 -13.40
N ALA A 14 -2.56 34.02 -13.44
CA ALA A 14 -3.80 33.68 -12.73
C ALA A 14 -4.33 32.25 -13.02
N ALA A 15 -4.14 31.72 -14.25
CA ALA A 15 -4.60 30.37 -14.59
C ALA A 15 -3.79 29.27 -13.92
N VAL A 16 -2.50 29.51 -13.65
CA VAL A 16 -1.62 28.56 -12.94
C VAL A 16 -1.93 28.55 -11.44
N VAL A 17 -2.28 29.70 -10.86
CA VAL A 17 -2.63 29.82 -9.41
C VAL A 17 -3.97 29.14 -9.12
N VAL A 18 -4.94 29.18 -10.02
CA VAL A 18 -6.25 28.51 -9.85
C VAL A 18 -6.10 26.98 -9.87
N CYS A 19 -5.18 26.42 -10.66
CA CYS A 19 -4.93 24.98 -10.66
C CYS A 19 -4.30 24.48 -9.34
N LEU A 20 -3.54 25.32 -8.63
CA LEU A 20 -2.93 24.97 -7.35
C LEU A 20 -3.93 24.92 -6.18
N ALA A 21 -5.04 25.64 -6.27
CA ALA A 21 -6.08 25.65 -5.23
C ALA A 21 -7.02 24.42 -5.28
N VAL A 22 -7.05 23.68 -6.40
CA VAL A 22 -7.93 22.52 -6.61
C VAL A 22 -7.27 21.20 -6.14
N GLY A 23 -5.96 21.20 -5.90
CA GLY A 23 -5.18 20.01 -5.59
C GLY A 23 -5.02 19.66 -4.10
N CYS A 24 -5.76 20.32 -3.18
CA CYS A 24 -5.66 20.01 -1.75
C CYS A 24 -6.71 18.96 -1.34
N ALA A 25 -6.27 17.71 -1.16
CA ALA A 25 -7.04 16.66 -0.49
C ALA A 25 -6.65 16.61 0.99
N THR A 26 -7.48 15.94 1.79
CA THR A 26 -7.21 15.74 3.22
C THR A 26 -7.23 14.25 3.54
N ALA A 27 -6.15 13.74 4.07
CA ALA A 27 -6.04 12.34 4.46
C ALA A 27 -7.07 11.99 5.56
N PRO A 28 -7.65 10.80 5.52
CA PRO A 28 -8.57 10.35 6.56
C PRO A 28 -7.86 10.27 7.92
N TYR A 29 -8.59 10.42 9.01
CA TYR A 29 -8.14 10.40 10.40
C TYR A 29 -7.07 11.45 10.75
N THR A 30 -5.92 11.46 10.07
CA THR A 30 -4.78 12.36 10.35
C THR A 30 -5.04 13.81 9.98
N LYS A 31 -5.99 14.06 9.07
CA LYS A 31 -6.35 15.39 8.55
C LYS A 31 -5.17 16.13 7.89
N ARG A 32 -4.11 15.41 7.50
CA ARG A 32 -2.99 16.00 6.77
C ARG A 32 -3.44 16.50 5.39
N SER A 33 -3.02 17.69 5.04
CA SER A 33 -3.22 18.22 3.69
C SER A 33 -2.29 17.54 2.69
N GLN A 34 -2.83 17.13 1.54
CA GLN A 34 -2.11 16.41 0.49
C GLN A 34 -2.26 17.15 -0.83
N PHE A 35 -1.20 17.14 -1.64
CA PHE A 35 -1.25 17.63 -3.00
C PHE A 35 -1.63 16.48 -3.94
N ILE A 36 -2.90 16.43 -4.32
CA ILE A 36 -3.43 15.40 -5.22
C ILE A 36 -4.20 16.08 -6.36
N VAL A 37 -3.68 15.98 -7.57
CA VAL A 37 -4.32 16.45 -8.82
C VAL A 37 -4.80 15.29 -9.69
N VAL A 38 -4.41 14.08 -9.37
CA VAL A 38 -4.85 12.86 -10.04
C VAL A 38 -6.23 12.48 -9.52
N PRO A 39 -7.27 12.34 -10.37
CA PRO A 39 -8.59 11.92 -9.94
C PRO A 39 -8.57 10.50 -9.31
N GLU A 40 -9.35 10.28 -8.24
CA GLU A 40 -9.44 8.97 -7.57
C GLU A 40 -9.86 7.85 -8.53
N SER A 41 -10.76 8.12 -9.47
CA SER A 41 -11.18 7.15 -10.48
C SER A 41 -10.02 6.70 -11.39
N TYR A 42 -9.11 7.62 -11.72
CA TYR A 42 -7.93 7.32 -12.52
C TYR A 42 -6.89 6.53 -11.71
N GLU A 43 -6.63 6.96 -10.46
CA GLU A 43 -5.77 6.22 -9.52
C GLU A 43 -6.27 4.78 -9.33
N THR A 44 -7.58 4.60 -9.12
CA THR A 44 -8.21 3.28 -8.99
C THR A 44 -8.05 2.43 -10.25
N SER A 45 -8.25 3.00 -11.44
CA SER A 45 -8.07 2.29 -12.71
C SER A 45 -6.63 1.79 -12.85
N LEU A 46 -5.66 2.66 -12.58
CA LEU A 46 -4.23 2.29 -12.62
C LEU A 46 -3.88 1.22 -11.58
N GLY A 47 -4.46 1.30 -10.37
CA GLY A 47 -4.27 0.29 -9.33
C GLY A 47 -4.77 -1.08 -9.76
N VAL A 48 -5.96 -1.16 -10.38
CA VAL A 48 -6.51 -2.41 -10.91
C VAL A 48 -5.64 -2.98 -12.03
N ASP A 49 -5.13 -2.15 -12.93
CA ASP A 49 -4.28 -2.60 -14.04
C ASP A 49 -2.90 -3.05 -13.53
N ALA A 50 -2.32 -2.34 -12.56
CA ALA A 50 -1.07 -2.74 -11.90
C ALA A 50 -1.24 -4.10 -11.19
N TYR A 51 -2.35 -4.29 -10.49
CA TYR A 51 -2.66 -5.55 -9.82
C TYR A 51 -2.69 -6.73 -10.79
N ARG A 52 -3.42 -6.60 -11.91
CA ARG A 52 -3.47 -7.64 -12.95
C ARG A 52 -2.09 -7.96 -13.52
N GLN A 53 -1.26 -6.95 -13.74
CA GLN A 53 0.10 -7.14 -14.24
C GLN A 53 0.98 -7.91 -13.24
N VAL A 54 0.87 -7.61 -11.94
CA VAL A 54 1.60 -8.36 -10.90
C VAL A 54 1.13 -9.80 -10.88
N LEU A 55 -0.19 -10.03 -10.72
CA LEU A 55 -0.73 -11.39 -10.62
C LEU A 55 -0.47 -12.24 -11.88
N GLY A 56 -0.38 -11.60 -13.05
CA GLY A 56 -0.04 -12.29 -14.30
C GLY A 56 1.40 -12.81 -14.39
N LYS A 57 2.27 -12.35 -13.48
CA LYS A 57 3.69 -12.76 -13.43
C LYS A 57 4.00 -13.66 -12.24
N GLU A 58 3.12 -13.69 -11.25
CA GLU A 58 3.34 -14.34 -9.98
C GLU A 58 2.58 -15.68 -9.89
N LYS A 59 3.10 -16.58 -9.09
CA LYS A 59 2.43 -17.86 -8.78
C LYS A 59 1.42 -17.64 -7.66
N ILE A 60 0.14 -17.66 -7.99
CA ILE A 60 -0.94 -17.53 -7.02
C ILE A 60 -1.24 -18.89 -6.39
N THR A 61 -1.29 -18.94 -5.05
CA THR A 61 -1.77 -20.14 -4.35
C THR A 61 -3.29 -20.09 -4.14
N HIS A 62 -3.92 -21.24 -4.26
CA HIS A 62 -5.33 -21.45 -3.93
C HIS A 62 -5.49 -22.38 -2.72
N ASP A 63 -4.39 -22.76 -2.07
CA ASP A 63 -4.43 -23.59 -0.87
C ASP A 63 -5.17 -22.85 0.26
N PRO A 64 -6.31 -23.37 0.76
CA PRO A 64 -7.08 -22.74 1.83
C PRO A 64 -6.25 -22.42 3.06
N LYS A 65 -5.25 -23.25 3.36
CA LYS A 65 -4.31 -23.03 4.48
C LYS A 65 -3.70 -21.61 4.48
N PHE A 66 -3.36 -21.09 3.29
CA PHE A 66 -2.75 -19.77 3.14
C PHE A 66 -3.78 -18.68 2.80
N VAL A 67 -4.80 -19.05 2.02
CA VAL A 67 -5.77 -18.09 1.50
C VAL A 67 -6.80 -17.68 2.54
N ASP A 68 -7.30 -18.63 3.36
CA ASP A 68 -8.40 -18.34 4.28
C ASP A 68 -8.01 -17.34 5.37
N PRO A 69 -6.84 -17.41 6.02
CA PRO A 69 -6.43 -16.38 6.98
C PRO A 69 -6.31 -14.99 6.37
N VAL A 70 -5.77 -14.87 5.15
CA VAL A 70 -5.65 -13.57 4.45
C VAL A 70 -7.01 -13.02 4.08
N ARG A 71 -7.93 -13.87 3.62
CA ARG A 71 -9.30 -13.48 3.26
C ARG A 71 -10.09 -13.05 4.50
N GLU A 72 -10.01 -13.81 5.60
CA GLU A 72 -10.72 -13.47 6.83
C GLU A 72 -10.26 -12.13 7.39
N VAL A 73 -8.96 -11.97 7.61
CA VAL A 73 -8.39 -10.71 8.11
C VAL A 73 -8.66 -9.56 7.16
N GLY A 74 -8.44 -9.79 5.86
CA GLY A 74 -8.64 -8.79 4.82
C GLY A 74 -10.08 -8.30 4.73
N GLN A 75 -11.08 -9.17 4.83
CA GLN A 75 -12.50 -8.80 4.84
C GLN A 75 -12.87 -7.94 6.05
N ARG A 76 -12.29 -8.23 7.22
CA ARG A 76 -12.52 -7.43 8.45
C ARG A 76 -11.90 -6.04 8.29
N ILE A 77 -10.68 -5.93 7.78
CA ILE A 77 -10.03 -4.65 7.49
C ILE A 77 -10.80 -3.88 6.41
N ALA A 78 -11.25 -4.54 5.33
CA ALA A 78 -12.06 -3.94 4.27
C ALA A 78 -13.37 -3.35 4.82
N LYS A 79 -14.04 -4.07 5.73
CA LYS A 79 -15.24 -3.56 6.42
C LYS A 79 -14.92 -2.34 7.29
N ALA A 80 -13.79 -2.36 8.01
CA ALA A 80 -13.33 -1.25 8.84
C ALA A 80 -12.95 0.00 8.03
N ALA A 81 -12.46 -0.20 6.79
CA ALA A 81 -12.07 0.85 5.86
C ALA A 81 -13.27 1.66 5.32
N ASP A 82 -14.48 1.10 5.34
CA ASP A 82 -15.73 1.76 4.92
C ASP A 82 -15.66 2.42 3.54
N LYS A 83 -15.12 1.65 2.56
CA LYS A 83 -15.02 2.07 1.14
C LYS A 83 -15.92 1.17 0.28
N PRO A 84 -17.22 1.46 0.18
CA PRO A 84 -18.19 0.63 -0.54
C PRO A 84 -17.93 0.57 -2.06
N ASP A 85 -17.28 1.59 -2.62
CA ASP A 85 -16.93 1.64 -4.04
C ASP A 85 -15.73 0.76 -4.40
N TYR A 86 -14.97 0.28 -3.41
CA TYR A 86 -13.86 -0.62 -3.65
C TYR A 86 -14.36 -2.04 -3.87
N ARG A 87 -13.84 -2.68 -4.92
CA ARG A 87 -14.06 -4.11 -5.21
C ARG A 87 -12.93 -4.92 -4.56
N TRP A 88 -13.12 -5.22 -3.27
CA TRP A 88 -12.13 -5.92 -2.47
C TRP A 88 -11.80 -7.30 -3.02
N GLU A 89 -10.52 -7.56 -3.19
CA GLU A 89 -9.97 -8.81 -3.70
C GLU A 89 -8.69 -9.13 -2.93
N PHE A 90 -8.56 -10.39 -2.51
CA PHE A 90 -7.45 -10.87 -1.69
C PHE A 90 -6.80 -12.06 -2.38
N ASN A 91 -5.54 -11.92 -2.76
CA ASN A 91 -4.75 -13.00 -3.33
C ASN A 91 -3.51 -13.29 -2.49
N VAL A 92 -3.06 -14.54 -2.52
CA VAL A 92 -1.81 -14.96 -1.88
C VAL A 92 -0.84 -15.43 -2.95
N ILE A 93 0.34 -14.82 -2.96
CA ILE A 93 1.43 -15.15 -3.87
C ILE A 93 2.32 -16.21 -3.22
N ASP A 94 2.49 -17.34 -3.89
CA ASP A 94 3.33 -18.45 -3.43
C ASP A 94 4.80 -18.17 -3.69
N ASP A 95 5.35 -17.27 -2.89
CA ASP A 95 6.79 -17.01 -2.84
C ASP A 95 7.27 -16.95 -1.38
N PRO A 96 7.81 -18.05 -0.85
CA PRO A 96 8.29 -18.11 0.53
C PRO A 96 9.56 -17.30 0.79
N LYS A 97 10.22 -16.78 -0.24
CA LYS A 97 11.45 -15.99 -0.12
C LYS A 97 11.17 -14.50 -0.02
N THR A 98 10.06 -14.05 -0.56
CA THR A 98 9.65 -12.65 -0.57
C THR A 98 8.71 -12.37 0.59
N ALA A 99 9.20 -11.65 1.60
CA ALA A 99 8.37 -11.16 2.70
C ALA A 99 7.82 -9.80 2.31
N ASN A 100 6.63 -9.79 1.69
CA ASN A 100 5.98 -8.58 1.20
C ASN A 100 4.45 -8.69 1.22
N ALA A 101 3.77 -7.54 1.19
CA ALA A 101 2.34 -7.38 0.94
C ALA A 101 2.11 -6.03 0.29
N PHE A 102 0.96 -5.84 -0.35
CA PHE A 102 0.55 -4.54 -0.85
C PHE A 102 -0.98 -4.44 -0.96
N ALA A 103 -1.49 -3.22 -0.82
CA ALA A 103 -2.86 -2.87 -1.18
C ALA A 103 -2.85 -1.74 -2.23
N LEU A 104 -3.59 -1.95 -3.32
CA LEU A 104 -3.73 -0.97 -4.39
C LEU A 104 -5.13 -0.36 -4.39
N PRO A 105 -5.28 0.89 -4.89
CA PRO A 105 -6.58 1.53 -5.06
C PRO A 105 -7.59 0.62 -5.77
N GLY A 106 -8.85 0.72 -5.34
CA GLY A 106 -9.89 -0.19 -5.81
C GLY A 106 -10.02 -1.49 -5.00
N GLY A 107 -9.29 -1.59 -3.86
CA GLY A 107 -9.40 -2.71 -2.92
C GLY A 107 -8.65 -3.98 -3.34
N LYS A 108 -7.52 -3.84 -4.02
CA LYS A 108 -6.72 -4.94 -4.55
C LYS A 108 -5.57 -5.26 -3.60
N ILE A 109 -5.64 -6.41 -2.91
CA ILE A 109 -4.68 -6.81 -1.88
C ILE A 109 -3.98 -8.12 -2.30
N ALA A 110 -2.66 -8.15 -2.14
CA ALA A 110 -1.88 -9.37 -2.26
C ALA A 110 -0.89 -9.49 -1.10
N VAL A 111 -0.69 -10.73 -0.66
CA VAL A 111 0.25 -11.09 0.42
C VAL A 111 1.14 -12.21 -0.08
N TYR A 112 2.44 -12.04 0.06
CA TYR A 112 3.40 -13.10 -0.24
C TYR A 112 3.51 -14.09 0.93
N THR A 113 3.62 -15.36 0.64
CA THR A 113 3.74 -16.39 1.68
C THR A 113 4.96 -16.13 2.58
N GLY A 114 6.05 -15.57 2.07
CA GLY A 114 7.24 -15.22 2.86
C GLY A 114 7.00 -14.19 3.98
N LEU A 115 5.86 -13.49 3.97
CA LEU A 115 5.49 -12.58 5.06
C LEU A 115 4.96 -13.31 6.30
N PHE A 116 4.39 -14.51 6.16
CA PHE A 116 3.70 -15.22 7.24
C PHE A 116 4.55 -15.44 8.50
N PRO A 117 5.83 -15.84 8.42
CA PRO A 117 6.68 -15.99 9.60
C PRO A 117 6.89 -14.67 10.37
N ILE A 118 6.82 -13.53 9.68
CA ILE A 118 6.99 -12.20 10.30
C ILE A 118 5.68 -11.73 10.90
N ALA A 119 4.58 -11.86 10.17
CA ALA A 119 3.26 -11.56 10.69
C ALA A 119 2.90 -12.45 11.88
N HIS A 120 3.31 -13.73 11.85
CA HIS A 120 3.23 -14.72 12.91
C HIS A 120 1.80 -15.23 13.17
N ASP A 121 0.83 -14.34 13.28
CA ASP A 121 -0.57 -14.64 13.55
C ASP A 121 -1.53 -13.68 12.85
N SER A 122 -2.82 -13.92 12.99
CA SER A 122 -3.87 -13.11 12.37
C SER A 122 -3.89 -11.65 12.87
N ALA A 123 -3.43 -11.36 14.08
CA ALA A 123 -3.35 -9.99 14.58
C ALA A 123 -2.16 -9.24 13.97
N GLY A 124 -0.99 -9.89 13.83
CA GLY A 124 0.14 -9.34 13.09
C GLY A 124 -0.17 -9.15 11.59
N LEU A 125 -0.93 -10.08 10.99
CA LEU A 125 -1.41 -9.90 9.61
C LEU A 125 -2.38 -8.72 9.50
N ALA A 126 -3.25 -8.51 10.49
CA ALA A 126 -4.14 -7.35 10.54
C ALA A 126 -3.38 -6.03 10.64
N ALA A 127 -2.25 -6.00 11.36
CA ALA A 127 -1.38 -4.82 11.41
C ALA A 127 -0.77 -4.52 10.03
N VAL A 128 -0.27 -5.55 9.31
CA VAL A 128 0.22 -5.37 7.94
C VAL A 128 -0.89 -4.88 7.01
N LEU A 129 -2.01 -5.60 6.95
CA LEU A 129 -3.10 -5.24 6.02
C LEU A 129 -3.73 -3.90 6.36
N GLY A 130 -3.81 -3.54 7.66
CA GLY A 130 -4.24 -2.22 8.10
C GLY A 130 -3.32 -1.12 7.57
N HIS A 131 -2.01 -1.31 7.66
CA HIS A 131 -1.00 -0.38 7.13
C HIS A 131 -1.12 -0.23 5.61
N GLU A 132 -1.21 -1.34 4.88
CA GLU A 132 -1.35 -1.33 3.42
C GLU A 132 -2.63 -0.62 2.97
N VAL A 133 -3.75 -0.95 3.61
CA VAL A 133 -5.03 -0.28 3.33
C VAL A 133 -4.96 1.19 3.75
N GLY A 134 -4.20 1.53 4.78
CA GLY A 134 -3.90 2.90 5.19
C GLY A 134 -3.27 3.72 4.06
N HIS A 135 -2.28 3.16 3.35
CA HIS A 135 -1.71 3.79 2.16
C HIS A 135 -2.73 4.03 1.05
N ALA A 136 -3.60 3.05 0.80
CA ALA A 136 -4.64 3.18 -0.24
C ALA A 136 -5.71 4.22 0.14
N LEU A 137 -6.14 4.25 1.40
CA LEU A 137 -7.14 5.23 1.90
C LEU A 137 -6.60 6.65 1.98
N ALA A 138 -5.31 6.82 2.27
CA ALA A 138 -4.63 8.11 2.26
C ALA A 138 -4.17 8.53 0.86
N HIS A 139 -4.51 7.78 -0.20
CA HIS A 139 -4.16 8.09 -1.58
C HIS A 139 -2.66 8.40 -1.78
N HIS A 140 -1.78 7.71 -1.04
CA HIS A 140 -0.34 7.98 -1.10
C HIS A 140 0.25 7.79 -2.50
N ALA A 141 -0.28 6.85 -3.29
CA ALA A 141 0.12 6.67 -4.68
C ALA A 141 -0.32 7.86 -5.56
N GLY A 142 -1.57 8.33 -5.38
CA GLY A 142 -2.09 9.52 -6.08
C GLY A 142 -1.30 10.79 -5.73
N GLU A 143 -0.92 10.97 -4.46
CA GLU A 143 -0.07 12.06 -4.00
C GLU A 143 1.32 12.00 -4.68
N ARG A 144 1.96 10.82 -4.71
CA ARG A 144 3.26 10.62 -5.37
C ARG A 144 3.20 10.84 -6.88
N MET A 145 2.15 10.35 -7.54
CA MET A 145 1.92 10.62 -8.97
C MET A 145 1.76 12.11 -9.24
N SER A 146 1.00 12.81 -8.40
CA SER A 146 0.77 14.26 -8.51
C SER A 146 2.06 15.07 -8.30
N GLN A 147 2.87 14.68 -7.32
CA GLN A 147 4.18 15.28 -7.07
C GLN A 147 5.14 15.08 -8.26
N ASN A 148 5.20 13.86 -8.81
CA ASN A 148 6.02 13.56 -9.98
C ASN A 148 5.57 14.35 -11.20
N LEU A 149 4.27 14.47 -11.42
CA LEU A 149 3.70 15.29 -12.50
C LEU A 149 4.09 16.77 -12.34
N ALA A 150 3.99 17.30 -11.12
CA ALA A 150 4.41 18.68 -10.84
C ALA A 150 5.91 18.92 -11.14
N VAL A 151 6.76 17.99 -10.74
CA VAL A 151 8.21 18.04 -11.02
C VAL A 151 8.48 18.00 -12.54
N GLN A 152 7.79 17.13 -13.28
CA GLN A 152 7.93 17.03 -14.73
C GLN A 152 7.47 18.31 -15.43
N VAL A 153 6.33 18.88 -15.03
CA VAL A 153 5.81 20.13 -15.60
C VAL A 153 6.77 21.29 -15.33
N LEU A 154 7.32 21.39 -14.13
CA LEU A 154 8.31 22.41 -13.76
C LEU A 154 9.65 22.22 -14.48
N GLY A 155 10.06 20.95 -14.69
CA GLY A 155 11.36 20.61 -15.28
C GLY A 155 11.40 20.70 -16.82
N THR A 156 10.28 20.47 -17.51
CA THR A 156 10.27 20.33 -18.98
C THR A 156 9.54 21.44 -19.73
N GLY A 157 8.95 22.42 -19.04
CA GLY A 157 8.27 23.53 -19.73
C GLY A 157 7.23 23.07 -20.74
N LEU A 158 6.27 22.27 -20.30
CA LEU A 158 5.05 21.95 -21.04
C LEU A 158 5.19 21.22 -22.38
N SER A 159 5.48 19.92 -22.32
CA SER A 159 5.19 19.02 -23.45
C SER A 159 4.82 17.61 -22.98
N VAL A 160 3.71 17.48 -22.25
CA VAL A 160 3.14 16.15 -21.97
C VAL A 160 1.78 16.07 -22.67
N GLY A 161 1.79 15.52 -23.87
CA GLY A 161 0.59 14.97 -24.49
C GLY A 161 0.21 13.69 -23.73
N LEU A 162 -1.01 13.62 -23.22
CA LEU A 162 -1.61 12.42 -22.59
C LEU A 162 -1.92 11.32 -23.64
N GLY A 163 -1.00 11.05 -24.54
CA GLY A 163 -1.18 10.11 -25.64
C GLY A 163 -0.12 9.02 -25.65
N GLY A 164 -0.48 7.82 -25.20
CA GLY A 164 0.32 6.62 -25.27
C GLY A 164 1.15 6.39 -23.99
N GLN A 165 0.87 5.27 -23.28
CA GLN A 165 1.69 4.88 -22.13
C GLN A 165 3.04 4.36 -22.64
N SER A 166 4.07 5.20 -22.57
CA SER A 166 5.45 4.76 -22.77
C SER A 166 5.87 3.80 -21.66
N SER A 167 6.89 2.99 -21.88
CA SER A 167 7.47 2.13 -20.85
C SER A 167 7.91 2.91 -19.60
N GLU A 168 8.31 4.17 -19.78
CA GLU A 168 8.68 5.10 -18.71
C GLU A 168 7.46 5.51 -17.86
N THR A 169 6.32 5.80 -18.50
CA THR A 169 5.07 6.12 -17.78
C THR A 169 4.59 4.92 -16.96
N GLN A 170 4.64 3.72 -17.52
CA GLN A 170 4.25 2.49 -16.82
C GLN A 170 5.17 2.23 -15.62
N SER A 171 6.48 2.39 -15.78
CA SER A 171 7.46 2.29 -14.70
C SER A 171 7.17 3.30 -13.58
N ALA A 172 6.87 4.55 -13.91
CA ALA A 172 6.52 5.58 -12.94
C ALA A 172 5.24 5.27 -12.15
N ILE A 173 4.23 4.67 -12.81
CA ILE A 173 3.00 4.23 -12.15
C ILE A 173 3.29 3.11 -11.14
N MET A 174 4.03 2.08 -11.55
CA MET A 174 4.40 0.97 -10.66
C MET A 174 5.21 1.46 -9.45
N GLN A 175 6.13 2.40 -9.66
CA GLN A 175 6.88 3.06 -8.58
C GLN A 175 5.96 3.83 -7.62
N ALA A 176 4.96 4.55 -8.13
CA ALA A 176 4.01 5.29 -7.32
C ALA A 176 3.22 4.37 -6.37
N PHE A 177 2.96 3.13 -6.79
CA PHE A 177 2.32 2.11 -5.96
C PHE A 177 3.30 1.33 -5.05
N GLY A 178 4.58 1.67 -5.04
CA GLY A 178 5.56 0.90 -4.26
C GLY A 178 5.92 -0.46 -4.85
N LEU A 179 5.55 -0.72 -6.11
CA LEU A 179 5.79 -2.00 -6.81
C LEU A 179 7.09 -2.00 -7.63
N GLY A 180 7.98 -1.05 -7.34
CA GLY A 180 9.18 -0.80 -8.15
C GLY A 180 10.21 -1.93 -8.21
N ALA A 181 10.23 -2.85 -7.25
CA ALA A 181 11.17 -3.99 -7.26
C ALA A 181 11.01 -4.86 -8.49
N GLN A 182 9.79 -5.00 -9.00
CA GLN A 182 9.49 -5.78 -10.22
C GLN A 182 9.85 -5.04 -11.51
N VAL A 183 10.19 -3.75 -11.42
CA VAL A 183 10.52 -2.86 -12.54
C VAL A 183 11.94 -2.28 -12.42
N GLY A 184 12.70 -2.68 -11.39
CA GLY A 184 14.13 -2.34 -11.22
C GLY A 184 14.42 -1.01 -10.53
N VAL A 185 13.41 -0.26 -10.07
CA VAL A 185 13.61 1.00 -9.31
C VAL A 185 12.62 1.07 -8.16
N LEU A 186 13.13 0.97 -6.94
CA LEU A 186 12.37 1.16 -5.70
C LEU A 186 12.43 2.63 -5.28
N LEU A 187 11.29 3.29 -5.23
CA LEU A 187 11.15 4.55 -4.50
C LEU A 187 10.30 4.27 -3.26
N PRO A 188 10.90 4.19 -2.07
CA PRO A 188 10.17 3.96 -0.84
C PRO A 188 9.18 5.10 -0.57
N PHE A 189 8.14 4.81 0.19
CA PHE A 189 7.25 5.84 0.71
C PHE A 189 8.01 6.79 1.64
N SER A 190 7.58 8.06 1.68
CA SER A 190 8.19 9.02 2.58
C SER A 190 7.90 8.66 4.04
N ARG A 191 8.78 9.06 4.98
CA ARG A 191 8.56 8.85 6.43
C ARG A 191 7.21 9.39 6.90
N THR A 192 6.73 10.48 6.31
CA THR A 192 5.42 11.05 6.64
C THR A 192 4.29 10.13 6.19
N GLN A 193 4.38 9.56 4.98
CA GLN A 193 3.39 8.63 4.46
C GLN A 193 3.40 7.31 5.24
N GLU A 194 4.57 6.83 5.64
CA GLU A 194 4.70 5.65 6.50
C GLU A 194 4.04 5.87 7.87
N ALA A 195 4.35 6.99 8.53
CA ALA A 195 3.76 7.33 9.81
C ALA A 195 2.23 7.52 9.72
N GLU A 196 1.74 8.07 8.62
CA GLU A 196 0.32 8.20 8.35
C GLU A 196 -0.35 6.84 8.12
N ALA A 197 0.26 5.95 7.35
CA ALA A 197 -0.24 4.60 7.12
C ALA A 197 -0.25 3.77 8.41
N ASP A 198 0.76 3.92 9.26
CA ASP A 198 0.79 3.28 10.59
C ASP A 198 -0.39 3.77 11.47
N HIS A 199 -0.61 5.09 11.54
CA HIS A 199 -1.68 5.66 12.35
C HIS A 199 -3.07 5.19 11.86
N ILE A 200 -3.33 5.30 10.56
CA ILE A 200 -4.58 4.82 9.95
C ILE A 200 -4.72 3.30 10.16
N GLY A 201 -3.65 2.56 9.94
CA GLY A 201 -3.61 1.10 10.10
C GLY A 201 -3.97 0.63 11.49
N LEU A 202 -3.47 1.30 12.53
CA LEU A 202 -3.85 1.03 13.93
C LEU A 202 -5.35 1.19 14.17
N ILE A 203 -5.94 2.25 13.63
CA ILE A 203 -7.38 2.51 13.75
C ILE A 203 -8.18 1.45 13.00
N LEU A 204 -7.73 1.06 11.80
CA LEU A 204 -8.40 0.05 11.00
C LEU A 204 -8.37 -1.33 11.67
N MET A 205 -7.21 -1.77 12.18
CA MET A 205 -7.13 -3.06 12.87
C MET A 205 -7.97 -3.07 14.14
N ALA A 206 -8.01 -1.96 14.90
CA ALA A 206 -8.87 -1.81 16.07
C ALA A 206 -10.36 -1.93 15.72
N LYS A 207 -10.82 -1.22 14.69
CA LYS A 207 -12.20 -1.30 14.18
C LYS A 207 -12.53 -2.69 13.62
N ALA A 208 -11.55 -3.39 13.09
CA ALA A 208 -11.69 -4.76 12.60
C ALA A 208 -11.75 -5.81 13.73
N GLY A 209 -11.56 -5.37 15.00
CA GLY A 209 -11.63 -6.22 16.18
C GLY A 209 -10.29 -6.88 16.57
N TYR A 210 -9.17 -6.45 15.98
CA TYR A 210 -7.83 -6.89 16.35
C TYR A 210 -7.18 -5.92 17.34
N ASP A 211 -6.48 -6.45 18.34
CA ASP A 211 -5.80 -5.62 19.34
C ASP A 211 -4.64 -4.83 18.70
N PRO A 212 -4.68 -3.47 18.74
CA PRO A 212 -3.64 -2.63 18.15
C PRO A 212 -2.22 -2.85 18.71
N HIS A 213 -2.09 -3.40 19.90
CA HIS A 213 -0.78 -3.71 20.49
C HIS A 213 0.03 -4.69 19.64
N ALA A 214 -0.64 -5.57 18.86
CA ALA A 214 0.04 -6.50 17.97
C ALA A 214 0.88 -5.81 16.88
N ALA A 215 0.57 -4.56 16.54
CA ALA A 215 1.38 -3.77 15.61
C ALA A 215 2.78 -3.47 16.17
N LEU A 216 2.91 -3.16 17.46
CA LEU A 216 4.22 -2.97 18.09
C LEU A 216 5.07 -4.23 18.01
N ASP A 217 4.46 -5.39 18.26
CA ASP A 217 5.19 -6.66 18.22
C ASP A 217 5.60 -7.03 16.80
N LEU A 218 4.77 -6.72 15.80
CA LEU A 218 5.12 -6.85 14.38
C LEU A 218 6.36 -6.02 14.04
N TRP A 219 6.37 -4.72 14.38
CA TRP A 219 7.49 -3.84 14.03
C TRP A 219 8.77 -4.20 14.78
N LYS A 220 8.69 -4.68 16.02
CA LYS A 220 9.84 -5.26 16.72
C LYS A 220 10.40 -6.51 16.01
N ARG A 221 9.53 -7.34 15.40
CA ARG A 221 9.98 -8.48 14.58
C ARG A 221 10.69 -8.00 13.30
N PHE A 222 10.13 -7.01 12.60
CA PHE A 222 10.78 -6.41 11.44
C PHE A 222 12.15 -5.80 11.79
N ALA A 223 12.26 -5.02 12.86
CA ALA A 223 13.51 -4.42 13.32
C ALA A 223 14.60 -5.45 13.66
N LYS A 224 14.21 -6.62 14.20
CA LYS A 224 15.15 -7.73 14.45
C LYS A 224 15.65 -8.37 13.15
N MET A 225 14.80 -8.45 12.13
CA MET A 225 15.15 -9.04 10.84
C MET A 225 15.99 -8.08 10.00
N GLU A 226 15.71 -6.79 10.02
CA GLU A 226 16.45 -5.75 9.30
C GLU A 226 17.95 -5.82 9.55
N LYS A 227 18.36 -6.12 10.79
CA LYS A 227 19.76 -6.27 11.20
C LYS A 227 20.46 -7.49 10.61
N LYS A 228 19.72 -8.50 10.16
CA LYS A 228 20.26 -9.79 9.68
C LYS A 228 20.11 -9.94 8.17
N SER A 229 18.91 -9.74 7.68
CA SER A 229 18.52 -9.86 6.28
C SER A 229 17.24 -9.02 6.10
N PRO A 230 17.35 -7.78 5.58
CA PRO A 230 16.19 -6.91 5.48
C PRO A 230 15.13 -7.55 4.57
N PRO A 231 13.89 -7.69 5.06
CA PRO A 231 12.79 -8.16 4.25
C PRO A 231 12.49 -7.20 3.09
N GLU A 232 12.01 -7.72 1.98
CA GLU A 232 11.58 -6.91 0.81
C GLU A 232 10.60 -5.80 1.22
N TYR A 233 9.70 -6.09 2.15
CA TYR A 233 8.75 -5.14 2.71
C TYR A 233 9.41 -3.84 3.20
N LEU A 234 10.57 -3.92 3.85
CA LEU A 234 11.28 -2.73 4.33
C LEU A 234 11.95 -1.91 3.21
N SER A 235 12.04 -2.45 1.99
CA SER A 235 12.53 -1.71 0.83
C SER A 235 11.53 -0.68 0.33
N THR A 236 10.23 -0.97 0.45
CA THR A 236 9.13 -0.06 0.09
C THR A 236 8.58 0.70 1.29
N HIS A 237 8.64 0.09 2.47
CA HIS A 237 8.16 0.61 3.76
C HIS A 237 9.32 0.70 4.76
N PRO A 238 10.23 1.67 4.58
CA PRO A 238 11.42 1.77 5.42
C PRO A 238 11.06 2.00 6.88
N ASN A 239 11.78 1.30 7.75
CA ASN A 239 11.71 1.57 9.17
C ASN A 239 12.24 2.99 9.45
N TYR A 240 11.71 3.65 10.47
CA TYR A 240 12.16 4.95 10.89
C TYR A 240 12.32 4.99 12.41
N ASP A 241 13.30 5.75 12.88
CA ASP A 241 13.80 5.70 14.28
C ASP A 241 12.69 5.92 15.33
N THR A 242 11.64 6.65 14.98
CA THR A 242 10.53 6.97 15.90
C THR A 242 9.29 6.09 15.71
N ARG A 243 9.35 5.05 14.87
CA ARG A 243 8.15 4.25 14.49
C ARG A 243 7.49 3.60 15.71
N GLU A 244 8.26 2.88 16.51
CA GLU A 244 7.72 2.22 17.71
C GLU A 244 7.18 3.25 18.72
N GLN A 245 7.85 4.40 18.88
CA GLN A 245 7.41 5.47 19.75
C GLN A 245 6.10 6.11 19.25
N ASN A 246 5.99 6.38 17.96
CA ASN A 246 4.79 6.93 17.36
C ASN A 246 3.61 5.99 17.50
N ILE A 247 3.80 4.70 17.17
CA ILE A 247 2.77 3.65 17.33
C ILE A 247 2.31 3.61 18.79
N SER A 248 3.25 3.58 19.74
CA SER A 248 2.92 3.60 21.18
C SER A 248 2.11 4.84 21.56
N GLY A 249 2.41 6.00 20.99
CA GLY A 249 1.69 7.25 21.23
C GLY A 249 0.25 7.24 20.68
N TRP A 250 0.00 6.53 19.57
CA TRP A 250 -1.35 6.42 18.97
C TRP A 250 -2.20 5.28 19.53
N LEU A 251 -1.60 4.35 20.29
CA LEU A 251 -2.36 3.25 20.90
C LEU A 251 -3.58 3.70 21.71
N PRO A 252 -3.52 4.75 22.57
CA PRO A 252 -4.69 5.18 23.32
C PRO A 252 -5.86 5.59 22.41
N GLU A 253 -5.58 6.27 21.30
CA GLU A 253 -6.59 6.63 20.29
C GLU A 253 -7.16 5.38 19.62
N ALA A 254 -6.29 4.50 19.12
CA ALA A 254 -6.69 3.27 18.45
C ALA A 254 -7.54 2.37 19.38
N MET A 255 -7.15 2.25 20.65
CA MET A 255 -7.92 1.52 21.66
C MET A 255 -9.32 2.11 21.90
N GLY A 256 -9.52 3.40 21.63
CA GLY A 256 -10.86 4.01 21.63
C GLY A 256 -11.81 3.40 20.61
N TYR A 257 -11.29 2.89 19.49
CA TYR A 257 -12.03 2.19 18.43
C TYR A 257 -12.12 0.68 18.66
N TYR A 258 -11.22 0.11 19.45
CA TYR A 258 -11.15 -1.32 19.66
C TYR A 258 -12.38 -1.83 20.43
N ARG A 259 -13.01 -2.85 19.88
CA ARG A 259 -14.04 -3.65 20.56
C ARG A 259 -13.67 -5.11 20.35
N ALA A 260 -13.35 -5.79 21.45
CA ALA A 260 -13.10 -7.21 21.40
C ALA A 260 -14.31 -7.94 20.81
N ASP A 261 -14.08 -8.69 19.74
CA ASP A 261 -15.11 -9.52 19.13
C ASP A 261 -14.86 -10.99 19.55
N PRO A 262 -15.77 -11.60 20.33
CA PRO A 262 -15.60 -13.00 20.76
C PRO A 262 -15.49 -14.00 19.60
N ALA A 263 -15.95 -13.61 18.40
CA ALA A 263 -15.83 -14.42 17.20
C ALA A 263 -14.41 -14.40 16.59
N ILE A 264 -13.54 -13.48 17.07
CA ILE A 264 -12.15 -13.40 16.62
C ILE A 264 -11.29 -14.22 17.57
N SER A 265 -10.77 -15.34 17.08
CA SER A 265 -9.65 -16.04 17.70
C SER A 265 -8.37 -15.66 16.97
N VAL A 266 -7.38 -15.14 17.69
CA VAL A 266 -6.05 -14.92 17.10
C VAL A 266 -5.43 -16.28 16.81
N GLN A 267 -5.24 -16.57 15.53
CA GLN A 267 -4.73 -17.84 15.05
C GLN A 267 -3.30 -17.67 14.53
N ALA A 268 -2.43 -18.62 14.85
CA ALA A 268 -1.12 -18.69 14.23
C ALA A 268 -1.24 -18.85 12.71
N LEU A 269 -0.44 -18.12 11.96
CA LEU A 269 -0.36 -18.29 10.52
C LEU A 269 0.38 -19.58 10.16
N PRO A 270 0.10 -20.19 9.02
CA PRO A 270 0.75 -21.41 8.58
C PRO A 270 2.27 -21.26 8.52
N GLU A 271 2.97 -22.25 8.99
CA GLU A 271 4.40 -22.34 8.77
C GLU A 271 4.68 -22.58 7.29
N ILE A 272 5.67 -21.88 6.77
CA ILE A 272 6.21 -22.12 5.45
C ILE A 272 7.21 -23.26 5.58
N GLY A 273 6.93 -24.40 4.97
CA GLY A 273 7.87 -25.52 4.93
C GLY A 273 9.21 -25.05 4.36
N ALA A 274 10.32 -25.45 5.00
CA ALA A 274 11.64 -25.27 4.42
C ALA A 274 11.63 -25.80 2.97
N PRO A 275 12.32 -25.16 2.02
CA PRO A 275 12.36 -25.63 0.64
C PRO A 275 12.93 -27.05 0.63
N GLY A 276 12.07 -28.06 0.44
CA GLY A 276 12.43 -29.48 0.49
C GLY A 276 11.44 -30.41 1.22
N SER A 277 10.54 -29.92 2.06
CA SER A 277 9.53 -30.79 2.69
C SER A 277 8.32 -30.98 1.75
N ARG A 278 8.49 -31.74 0.68
CA ARG A 278 7.36 -32.39 0.00
C ARG A 278 6.77 -33.39 1.01
N ALA A 279 5.50 -33.19 1.35
CA ALA A 279 4.74 -34.22 2.04
C ALA A 279 4.95 -35.53 1.30
N ALA A 280 5.48 -36.54 1.99
CA ALA A 280 5.50 -37.90 1.50
C ALA A 280 4.03 -38.28 1.29
N SER A 281 3.63 -38.35 0.03
CA SER A 281 2.37 -38.96 -0.36
C SER A 281 2.39 -40.38 0.15
N ALA A 282 1.58 -40.66 1.15
CA ALA A 282 1.30 -42.03 1.57
C ALA A 282 0.62 -42.73 0.40
N GLU A 283 1.34 -43.60 -0.30
CA GLU A 283 0.76 -44.61 -1.16
C GLU A 283 -0.02 -45.58 -0.28
N PRO A 284 -1.29 -45.86 -0.59
CA PRO A 284 -2.01 -46.95 0.04
C PRO A 284 -1.48 -48.28 -0.52
N ARG A 285 -1.10 -49.15 0.39
CA ARG A 285 -0.87 -50.58 0.08
C ARG A 285 -2.20 -51.30 -0.09
#